data_d48894b367b55fc67c96da7cacd9d329
#
_entry.id   d48894b367b55fc67c96da7cacd9d329
#
_cell.length_a   1.000
_cell.length_b   1.000
_cell.length_c   1.000
_cell.angle_alpha   90.00
_cell.angle_beta   90.00
_cell.angle_gamma   90.00
#
_symmetry.space_group_name_H-M   'P 1'
#
loop_
_entity.id
_entity.type
_entity.pdbx_description
1 polymer ?
#
loop_
_entity_poly.entity_id
_entity_poly.type
_entity_poly.pdbx_seq_one_letter_code
_entity_poly.pdbx_strand_id
1 'polypeptide(L)'
;MTRLVAVLGYSTRRDDGLHPICAARLVAAEGPAEGADLVLLSGWSRRRHRPSEAELMRQAWRGPAVRLVADGDARTTVGNARSVAAAARHIGADEVVIVTSSWHARRARLLVRAALDPDVRLFVATPGRTRPPHLIGRELASLLPSRA
;
A
#
# COMPACT_ATOMS: atom_id res chain seq x y z
N MET A 1 20.29 6.26 5.70
CA MET A 1 19.58 5.64 4.57
C MET A 1 18.14 6.11 4.57
N THR A 2 17.66 6.59 3.44
CA THR A 2 16.31 7.16 3.32
C THR A 2 15.31 6.10 2.89
N ARG A 3 14.28 5.87 3.70
CA ARG A 3 13.25 4.85 3.47
C ARG A 3 11.89 5.47 3.25
N LEU A 4 11.23 5.03 2.19
CA LEU A 4 9.80 5.21 1.94
C LEU A 4 9.04 3.92 2.26
N VAL A 5 7.96 4.03 3.01
CA VAL A 5 6.97 2.96 3.16
C VAL A 5 5.71 3.37 2.42
N ALA A 6 5.19 2.53 1.55
CA ALA A 6 3.99 2.82 0.77
C ALA A 6 2.91 1.75 1.01
N VAL A 7 1.80 2.16 1.59
CA VAL A 7 0.64 1.28 1.81
C VAL A 7 -0.31 1.43 0.64
N LEU A 8 -0.56 0.33 -0.08
CA LEU A 8 -1.41 0.33 -1.25
C LEU A 8 -2.87 0.03 -0.87
N GLY A 9 -3.78 0.83 -1.37
CA GLY A 9 -5.21 0.66 -1.15
C GLY A 9 -5.78 -0.57 -1.84
N TYR A 10 -6.97 -0.96 -1.40
CA TYR A 10 -7.66 -2.16 -1.89
C TYR A 10 -8.71 -1.87 -2.98
N SER A 11 -9.12 -0.63 -3.11
CA SER A 11 -10.11 -0.14 -4.10
C SER A 11 -11.54 -0.67 -3.93
N THR A 12 -11.81 -1.55 -2.98
CA THR A 12 -13.16 -2.01 -2.65
C THR A 12 -13.62 -1.30 -1.39
N ARG A 13 -14.80 -0.68 -1.45
CA ARG A 13 -15.33 0.09 -0.34
C ARG A 13 -16.41 -0.64 0.43
N ARG A 14 -16.39 -0.36 1.73
CA ARG A 14 -17.60 -0.40 2.55
C ARG A 14 -18.10 1.03 2.72
N ASP A 15 -19.42 1.20 2.87
CA ASP A 15 -20.03 2.53 2.98
C ASP A 15 -19.61 3.30 4.25
N ASP A 16 -19.09 2.63 5.25
CA ASP A 16 -18.89 3.12 6.60
C ASP A 16 -17.44 3.06 7.10
N GLY A 17 -16.45 3.03 6.21
CA GLY A 17 -15.07 3.15 6.62
C GLY A 17 -14.06 2.32 5.84
N LEU A 18 -12.91 2.10 6.47
CA LEU A 18 -11.79 1.39 5.88
C LEU A 18 -12.08 -0.11 5.76
N HIS A 19 -11.88 -0.68 4.58
CA HIS A 19 -12.04 -2.11 4.37
C HIS A 19 -11.07 -2.90 5.25
N PRO A 20 -11.48 -4.04 5.86
CA PRO A 20 -10.59 -4.86 6.71
C PRO A 20 -9.28 -5.28 6.04
N ILE A 21 -9.29 -5.53 4.73
CA ILE A 21 -8.07 -5.83 3.97
C ILE A 21 -7.11 -4.64 4.00
N CYS A 22 -7.62 -3.44 3.81
CA CYS A 22 -6.82 -2.23 3.87
C CYS A 22 -6.32 -1.95 5.29
N ALA A 23 -7.17 -2.16 6.29
CA ALA A 23 -6.80 -2.04 7.70
C ALA A 23 -5.67 -3.01 8.07
N ALA A 24 -5.71 -4.24 7.57
CA ALA A 24 -4.65 -5.24 7.78
C ALA A 24 -3.32 -4.80 7.14
N ARG A 25 -3.36 -4.21 5.94
CA ARG A 25 -2.17 -3.65 5.30
C ARG A 25 -1.59 -2.51 6.13
N LEU A 26 -2.44 -1.67 6.68
CA LEU A 26 -2.02 -0.55 7.51
C LEU A 26 -1.29 -1.02 8.77
N VAL A 27 -1.80 -2.04 9.44
CA VAL A 27 -1.13 -2.67 10.59
C VAL A 27 0.22 -3.28 10.18
N ALA A 28 0.26 -3.97 9.03
CA ALA A 28 1.50 -4.55 8.51
C ALA A 28 2.58 -3.50 8.19
N ALA A 29 2.19 -2.26 7.97
CA ALA A 29 3.11 -1.16 7.70
C ALA A 29 3.79 -0.61 8.96
N GLU A 30 3.26 -0.87 10.14
CA GLU A 30 3.75 -0.27 11.40
C GLU A 30 5.23 -0.62 11.65
N GLY A 31 5.60 -1.89 11.48
CA GLY A 31 6.99 -2.34 11.65
C GLY A 31 7.95 -1.67 10.66
N PRO A 32 7.72 -1.79 9.33
CA PRO A 32 8.54 -1.12 8.33
C PRO A 32 8.63 0.41 8.49
N ALA A 33 7.60 1.04 9.07
CA ALA A 33 7.56 2.47 9.30
C ALA A 33 8.48 2.94 10.43
N GLU A 34 8.95 2.04 11.29
CA GLU A 34 9.96 2.38 12.29
C GLU A 34 11.25 2.87 11.61
N GLY A 35 11.62 4.11 11.88
CA GLY A 35 12.77 4.74 11.25
C GLY A 35 12.58 5.14 9.79
N ALA A 36 11.39 5.04 9.23
CA ALA A 36 11.10 5.52 7.89
C ALA A 36 11.04 7.05 7.85
N ASP A 37 11.36 7.63 6.70
CA ASP A 37 11.34 9.08 6.48
C ASP A 37 9.98 9.58 6.01
N LEU A 38 9.23 8.69 5.35
CA LEU A 38 7.90 8.99 4.83
C LEU A 38 7.07 7.71 4.74
N VAL A 39 5.80 7.82 5.09
CA VAL A 39 4.78 6.81 4.79
C VAL A 39 3.79 7.41 3.78
N LEU A 40 3.74 6.82 2.61
CA LEU A 40 2.76 7.12 1.57
C LEU A 40 1.55 6.19 1.74
N LEU A 41 0.37 6.78 1.84
CA LEU A 41 -0.90 6.06 1.86
C LEU A 41 -1.59 6.32 0.53
N SER A 42 -1.79 5.29 -0.29
CA SER A 42 -2.29 5.43 -1.64
C SER A 42 -3.62 4.71 -1.82
N GLY A 43 -4.66 5.44 -2.20
CA GLY A 43 -5.98 4.89 -2.43
C GLY A 43 -7.02 5.97 -2.69
N TRP A 44 -7.95 5.73 -3.61
CA TRP A 44 -8.90 6.71 -4.07
C TRP A 44 -10.32 6.51 -3.54
N SER A 45 -11.22 7.42 -3.86
CA SER A 45 -12.65 7.33 -3.58
C SER A 45 -13.46 7.34 -4.88
N ARG A 46 -14.42 6.43 -4.99
CA ARG A 46 -15.37 6.42 -6.11
C ARG A 46 -16.42 7.53 -6.02
N ARG A 47 -16.63 8.09 -4.84
CA ARG A 47 -17.64 9.11 -4.58
C ARG A 47 -16.99 10.43 -4.21
N ARG A 48 -17.32 11.50 -4.94
CA ARG A 48 -16.76 12.85 -4.78
C ARG A 48 -16.86 13.42 -3.36
N HIS A 49 -17.88 13.04 -2.61
CA HIS A 49 -18.17 13.62 -1.29
C HIS A 49 -17.69 12.78 -0.12
N ARG A 50 -16.94 11.71 -0.39
CA ARG A 50 -16.41 10.84 0.66
C ARG A 50 -14.88 10.90 0.67
N PRO A 51 -14.26 10.76 1.85
CA PRO A 51 -12.82 10.72 1.93
C PRO A 51 -12.25 9.58 1.08
N SER A 52 -11.07 9.80 0.52
CA SER A 52 -10.33 8.74 -0.17
C SER A 52 -9.95 7.63 0.81
N GLU A 53 -9.65 6.45 0.28
CA GLU A 53 -9.10 5.35 1.07
C GLU A 53 -7.79 5.77 1.76
N ALA A 54 -6.97 6.55 1.07
CA ALA A 54 -5.75 7.12 1.61
C ALA A 54 -6.01 7.99 2.85
N GLU A 55 -7.02 8.83 2.83
CA GLU A 55 -7.39 9.67 3.97
C GLU A 55 -7.94 8.84 5.13
N LEU A 56 -8.74 7.81 4.84
CA LEU A 56 -9.21 6.87 5.86
C LEU A 56 -8.05 6.11 6.52
N MET A 57 -7.06 5.72 5.73
CA MET A 57 -5.84 5.11 6.27
C MET A 57 -5.07 6.07 7.16
N ARG A 58 -4.96 7.34 6.77
CA ARG A 58 -4.30 8.37 7.58
C ARG A 58 -4.97 8.53 8.94
N GLN A 59 -6.30 8.60 8.97
CA GLN A 59 -7.06 8.69 10.20
C GLN A 59 -6.93 7.45 11.09
N ALA A 60 -6.78 6.28 10.49
CA ALA A 60 -6.66 4.99 11.18
C ALA A 60 -5.22 4.63 11.57
N TRP A 61 -4.23 5.41 11.20
CA TRP A 61 -2.82 5.11 11.47
C TRP A 61 -2.54 5.00 12.97
N ARG A 62 -1.92 3.90 13.38
CA ARG A 62 -1.51 3.62 14.77
C ARG A 62 -0.03 3.28 14.90
N GLY A 63 0.72 3.41 13.81
CA GLY A 63 2.15 3.17 13.78
C GLY A 63 2.96 4.30 14.43
N PRO A 64 4.29 4.27 14.26
CA PRO A 64 5.19 5.28 14.82
C PRO A 64 4.86 6.68 14.31
N ALA A 65 5.33 7.68 15.04
CA ALA A 65 5.28 9.06 14.59
C ALA A 65 6.21 9.22 13.38
N VAL A 66 5.62 9.44 12.22
CA VAL A 66 6.29 9.56 10.93
C VAL A 66 5.49 10.51 10.06
N ARG A 67 6.15 11.15 9.10
CA ARG A 67 5.46 11.96 8.11
C ARG A 67 4.55 11.07 7.26
N LEU A 68 3.25 11.36 7.27
CA LEU A 68 2.25 10.67 6.46
C LEU A 68 1.83 11.56 5.28
N VAL A 69 1.76 10.97 4.10
CA VAL A 69 1.19 11.61 2.91
C VAL A 69 0.09 10.72 2.37
N ALA A 70 -1.11 11.27 2.26
CA ALA A 70 -2.26 10.59 1.67
C ALA A 70 -2.40 11.00 0.20
N ASP A 71 -2.32 10.03 -0.71
CA ASP A 71 -2.56 10.21 -2.14
C ASP A 71 -3.88 9.53 -2.51
N GLY A 72 -4.90 10.33 -2.72
CA GLY A 72 -6.24 9.88 -3.08
C GLY A 72 -6.49 9.75 -4.58
N ASP A 73 -5.50 10.00 -5.44
CA ASP A 73 -5.69 10.09 -6.89
C ASP A 73 -5.44 8.77 -7.63
N ALA A 74 -4.66 7.88 -7.04
CA ALA A 74 -4.29 6.61 -7.68
C ALA A 74 -5.47 5.63 -7.71
N ARG A 75 -6.00 5.37 -8.90
CA ARG A 75 -7.18 4.50 -9.14
C ARG A 75 -6.82 3.06 -9.48
N THR A 76 -5.60 2.81 -9.91
CA THR A 76 -5.13 1.53 -10.40
C THR A 76 -3.80 1.17 -9.78
N THR A 77 -3.38 -0.10 -9.91
CA THR A 77 -2.05 -0.52 -9.45
C THR A 77 -0.94 0.21 -10.19
N VAL A 78 -1.14 0.52 -11.47
CA VAL A 78 -0.19 1.34 -12.25
C VAL A 78 -0.12 2.76 -11.68
N GLY A 79 -1.25 3.36 -11.34
CA GLY A 79 -1.32 4.66 -10.67
C GLY A 79 -0.62 4.65 -9.31
N ASN A 80 -0.83 3.60 -8.52
CA ASN A 80 -0.13 3.41 -7.25
C ASN A 80 1.39 3.34 -7.46
N ALA A 81 1.85 2.60 -8.45
CA ALA A 81 3.27 2.48 -8.76
C ALA A 81 3.90 3.83 -9.14
N ARG A 82 3.19 4.64 -9.91
CA ARG A 82 3.62 6.00 -10.26
C ARG A 82 3.71 6.91 -9.03
N SER A 83 2.73 6.84 -8.15
CA SER A 83 2.72 7.61 -6.90
C SER A 83 3.89 7.22 -6.00
N VAL A 84 4.16 5.92 -5.88
CA VAL A 84 5.31 5.41 -5.12
C VAL A 84 6.63 5.93 -5.70
N ALA A 85 6.80 5.84 -7.01
CA ALA A 85 8.00 6.30 -7.68
C ALA A 85 8.20 7.82 -7.53
N ALA A 86 7.14 8.59 -7.64
CA ALA A 86 7.19 10.05 -7.45
C ALA A 86 7.57 10.42 -6.01
N ALA A 87 6.99 9.76 -5.02
CA ALA A 87 7.33 9.97 -3.61
C ALA A 87 8.77 9.57 -3.31
N ALA A 88 9.23 8.44 -3.85
CA ALA A 88 10.61 7.98 -3.70
C ALA A 88 11.62 9.01 -4.25
N ARG A 89 11.37 9.53 -5.43
CA ARG A 89 12.21 10.59 -6.02
C ARG A 89 12.19 11.88 -5.19
N HIS A 90 11.01 12.25 -4.71
CA HIS A 90 10.85 13.48 -3.92
C HIS A 90 11.70 13.49 -2.66
N ILE A 91 11.81 12.38 -1.96
CA ILE A 91 12.61 12.27 -0.73
C ILE A 91 14.03 11.74 -0.98
N GLY A 92 14.38 11.37 -2.20
CA GLY A 92 15.65 10.72 -2.48
C GLY A 92 15.78 9.36 -1.80
N ALA A 93 14.74 8.54 -1.87
CA ALA A 93 14.72 7.24 -1.19
C ALA A 93 15.77 6.28 -1.73
N ASP A 94 16.52 5.66 -0.83
CA ASP A 94 17.43 4.54 -1.12
C ASP A 94 16.68 3.20 -1.10
N GLU A 95 15.58 3.17 -0.34
CA GLU A 95 14.82 1.97 -0.07
C GLU A 95 13.32 2.27 -0.06
N VAL A 96 12.56 1.40 -0.69
CA VAL A 96 11.09 1.45 -0.70
C VAL A 96 10.56 0.12 -0.18
N VAL A 97 9.65 0.18 0.78
CA VAL A 97 8.86 -0.95 1.24
C VAL A 97 7.42 -0.73 0.83
N ILE A 98 6.92 -1.52 -0.10
CA ILE A 98 5.49 -1.52 -0.42
C ILE A 98 4.75 -2.50 0.49
N VAL A 99 3.60 -2.10 0.97
CA VAL A 99 2.75 -2.92 1.84
C VAL A 99 1.44 -3.21 1.12
N THR A 100 1.19 -4.48 0.88
CA THR A 100 0.01 -4.95 0.18
C THR A 100 -0.33 -6.38 0.63
N SER A 101 -1.43 -6.93 0.14
CA SER A 101 -1.81 -8.30 0.45
C SER A 101 -0.99 -9.32 -0.36
N SER A 102 -0.80 -10.52 0.19
CA SER A 102 0.04 -11.55 -0.43
C SER A 102 -0.39 -11.92 -1.85
N TRP A 103 -1.70 -11.99 -2.12
CA TRP A 103 -2.21 -12.30 -3.47
C TRP A 103 -1.93 -11.20 -4.50
N HIS A 104 -1.64 -9.99 -4.05
CA HIS A 104 -1.38 -8.83 -4.91
C HIS A 104 0.11 -8.47 -4.97
N ALA A 105 0.91 -9.04 -4.08
CA ALA A 105 2.31 -8.68 -3.87
C ALA A 105 3.16 -8.79 -5.15
N ARG A 106 3.02 -9.87 -5.89
CA ARG A 106 3.81 -10.10 -7.12
C ARG A 106 3.54 -9.01 -8.17
N ARG A 107 2.27 -8.73 -8.43
CA ARG A 107 1.88 -7.72 -9.42
C ARG A 107 2.32 -6.32 -9.00
N ALA A 108 2.07 -5.97 -7.76
CA ALA A 108 2.48 -4.68 -7.21
C ALA A 108 4.00 -4.51 -7.30
N ARG A 109 4.76 -5.53 -6.91
CA ARG A 109 6.23 -5.51 -6.99
C ARG A 109 6.72 -5.28 -8.42
N LEU A 110 6.17 -6.00 -9.40
CA LEU A 110 6.57 -5.86 -10.80
C LEU A 110 6.32 -4.43 -11.31
N LEU A 111 5.14 -3.88 -11.02
CA LEU A 111 4.77 -2.55 -11.47
C LEU A 111 5.57 -1.45 -10.78
N VAL A 112 5.76 -1.56 -9.48
CA VAL A 112 6.58 -0.61 -8.71
C VAL A 112 8.04 -0.70 -9.15
N ARG A 113 8.59 -1.91 -9.34
CA ARG A 113 9.97 -2.08 -9.81
C ARG A 113 10.18 -1.40 -11.16
N ALA A 114 9.23 -1.53 -12.08
CA ALA A 114 9.31 -0.89 -13.39
C ALA A 114 9.28 0.64 -13.32
N ALA A 115 8.62 1.21 -12.31
CA ALA A 115 8.48 2.65 -12.16
C ALA A 115 9.62 3.30 -11.35
N LEU A 116 10.26 2.55 -10.45
CA LEU A 116 11.36 3.04 -9.61
C LEU A 116 12.68 3.12 -10.38
N ASP A 117 13.53 4.03 -9.96
CA ASP A 117 14.92 4.04 -10.40
C ASP A 117 15.62 2.73 -10.03
N PRO A 118 16.51 2.20 -10.90
CA PRO A 118 17.13 0.89 -10.69
C PRO A 118 17.94 0.76 -9.38
N ASP A 119 18.50 1.86 -8.91
CA ASP A 119 19.35 1.87 -7.70
C ASP A 119 18.54 1.81 -6.40
N VAL A 120 17.25 2.05 -6.46
CA VAL A 120 16.38 2.01 -5.29
C VAL A 120 16.06 0.55 -4.94
N ARG A 121 16.32 0.16 -3.70
CA ARG A 121 15.98 -1.19 -3.22
C ARG A 121 14.49 -1.27 -2.94
N LEU A 122 13.88 -2.36 -3.38
CA LEU A 122 12.44 -2.60 -3.23
C LEU A 122 12.17 -3.85 -2.41
N PHE A 123 11.35 -3.70 -1.37
CA PHE A 123 10.87 -4.78 -0.53
C PHE A 123 9.35 -4.78 -0.49
N VAL A 124 8.77 -5.94 -0.22
CA VAL A 124 7.33 -6.10 -0.06
C VAL A 124 7.03 -6.66 1.33
N ALA A 125 6.19 -5.97 2.07
CA ALA A 125 5.63 -6.46 3.32
C ALA A 125 4.15 -6.82 3.12
N THR A 126 3.72 -7.90 3.73
CA THR A 126 2.34 -8.37 3.66
C THR A 126 1.80 -8.59 5.06
N PRO A 127 0.46 -8.45 5.27
CA PRO A 127 -0.15 -8.79 6.54
C PRO A 127 0.17 -10.21 6.98
N GLY A 128 0.39 -10.40 8.28
CA GLY A 128 0.67 -11.68 8.89
C GLY A 128 -0.50 -12.68 8.77
N ARG A 129 -0.29 -13.89 9.32
CA ARG A 129 -1.18 -15.04 9.13
C ARG A 129 -2.53 -14.98 9.86
N THR A 130 -2.76 -14.03 10.73
CA THR A 130 -4.03 -13.82 11.42
C THR A 130 -5.03 -13.15 10.49
N ARG A 131 -5.75 -13.96 9.71
CA ARG A 131 -6.73 -13.47 8.74
C ARG A 131 -8.11 -13.96 9.08
N PRO A 132 -9.13 -13.09 8.91
CA PRO A 132 -10.51 -13.57 8.99
C PRO A 132 -10.74 -14.69 7.97
N PRO A 133 -11.47 -15.77 8.33
CA PRO A 133 -11.67 -16.93 7.44
C PRO A 133 -12.24 -16.58 6.06
N HIS A 134 -13.04 -15.54 5.94
CA HIS A 134 -13.63 -15.12 4.68
C HIS A 134 -12.62 -14.52 3.68
N LEU A 135 -11.43 -14.13 4.15
CA LEU A 135 -10.37 -13.63 3.28
C LEU A 135 -9.48 -14.75 2.73
N ILE A 136 -9.46 -15.91 3.37
CA ILE A 136 -8.63 -17.06 2.99
C ILE A 136 -9.04 -17.58 1.61
N GLY A 137 -10.33 -17.70 1.34
CA GLY A 137 -10.83 -18.16 0.03
C GLY A 137 -10.43 -17.24 -1.11
N ARG A 138 -10.41 -15.95 -0.86
CA ARG A 138 -10.01 -14.94 -1.84
C ARG A 138 -8.51 -14.99 -2.16
N GLU A 139 -7.69 -15.30 -1.18
CA GLU A 139 -6.26 -15.49 -1.37
C GLU A 139 -5.94 -16.72 -2.19
N LEU A 140 -6.59 -17.82 -1.90
CA LEU A 140 -6.42 -19.05 -2.67
C LEU A 140 -6.80 -18.84 -4.14
N ALA A 141 -7.87 -18.09 -4.40
CA ALA A 141 -8.27 -17.75 -5.76
C ALA A 141 -7.24 -16.87 -6.49
N SER A 142 -6.52 -16.03 -5.77
CA SER A 142 -5.49 -15.14 -6.37
C SER A 142 -4.11 -15.76 -6.47
N LEU A 143 -3.85 -16.85 -5.73
CA LEU A 143 -2.65 -17.67 -5.86
C LEU A 143 -2.73 -18.60 -7.09
N LEU A 144 -3.91 -18.81 -7.61
CA LEU A 144 -4.04 -19.38 -8.96
C LEU A 144 -3.37 -18.41 -9.91
N PRO A 145 -2.44 -18.89 -10.77
CA PRO A 145 -1.72 -17.98 -11.63
C PRO A 145 -2.74 -17.12 -12.37
N SER A 146 -2.63 -15.81 -12.20
CA SER A 146 -3.35 -14.92 -13.08
C SER A 146 -2.81 -15.24 -14.47
N ARG A 147 -3.57 -16.02 -15.19
CA ARG A 147 -3.27 -16.32 -16.55
C ARG A 147 -3.34 -15.00 -17.29
N ALA A 148 -2.16 -14.53 -17.54
CA ALA A 148 -1.78 -13.33 -18.29
C ALA A 148 -2.60 -12.09 -18.00
#